data_312bdc3bb8d6694962b2a40dd004722e
#
_entry.id   312bdc3bb8d6694962b2a40dd004722e
#
_cell.length_a   1.000
_cell.length_b   1.000
_cell.length_c   1.000
_cell.angle_alpha   90.00
_cell.angle_beta   90.00
_cell.angle_gamma   90.00
#
_symmetry.space_group_name_H-M   'P 1'
#
loop_
_entity.id
_entity.type
_entity.pdbx_description
1 polymer ?
#
loop_
_entity_poly.entity_id
_entity_poly.type
_entity_poly.pdbx_seq_one_letter_code
_entity_poly.pdbx_strand_id
1 'polypeptide(L)'
;MFDTLLSTARRRQAGAVGALLAVSMLAACDKDQPTSPTAKPTTASALRGGIGQIPPATISWKIVDENNAIVKYPDAMFEVTGAFGYDHLFYDNSYPEDSDPAYGKVSLVGMAEGPYTVCQTGFAQGFGSPAAGAQCFSGYLSPGGQLAFTFFNPRPPYIQWSAVTNVGTLAGGGSAFTVKDSLGQGGAVTDNQWPDSDPFDGGLQRSLPHPGTWTVCQTSAPTGLVMPAGQPCHKVVINWGGIGQGGQFANYFPYSMNWGVTEGVVDANNNYVPLAGAKFTVQYQRSLSKTSIDDNGPNDYDPRPGRVAMKLGAAGTYTVCEVQAPANHWLPKPPCQSVNVQYAAPAFVGWFITPEAQVIYIP
;
A
#
# COMPACT_ATOMS: atom_id res chain seq x y z
N MET A 1 -35.06 -43.91 -7.80
CA MET A 1 -36.47 -43.66 -8.15
C MET A 1 -36.54 -42.14 -8.30
N PHE A 2 -36.41 -41.72 -9.57
CA PHE A 2 -37.18 -40.69 -10.29
C PHE A 2 -37.16 -39.27 -9.66
N ASP A 3 -36.98 -38.16 -10.32
CA ASP A 3 -36.71 -37.75 -11.74
C ASP A 3 -36.24 -36.29 -11.64
N THR A 4 -35.19 -35.89 -12.33
CA THR A 4 -35.11 -35.14 -13.59
C THR A 4 -36.25 -34.14 -13.87
N LEU A 5 -35.88 -32.90 -14.15
CA LEU A 5 -36.35 -32.00 -15.23
C LEU A 5 -35.78 -30.60 -14.96
N LEU A 6 -34.81 -30.11 -15.71
CA LEU A 6 -34.85 -29.56 -17.08
C LEU A 6 -35.56 -28.20 -17.22
N SER A 7 -34.78 -27.34 -17.82
CA SER A 7 -35.13 -26.27 -18.76
C SER A 7 -35.51 -24.92 -18.13
N THR A 8 -35.13 -23.79 -18.62
CA THR A 8 -34.91 -23.36 -20.00
C THR A 8 -34.20 -22.01 -20.04
N ALA A 9 -33.32 -21.88 -20.98
CA ALA A 9 -32.72 -20.65 -21.44
C ALA A 9 -33.75 -19.64 -21.95
N ARG A 10 -33.55 -18.36 -21.72
CA ARG A 10 -34.04 -17.31 -22.64
C ARG A 10 -32.95 -16.24 -22.88
N ARG A 11 -32.42 -16.33 -24.10
CA ARG A 11 -31.82 -15.22 -24.85
C ARG A 11 -32.88 -14.17 -25.17
N ARG A 12 -32.48 -12.89 -25.17
CA ARG A 12 -32.82 -11.86 -26.17
C ARG A 12 -31.93 -10.68 -25.90
N GLN A 13 -30.99 -10.37 -26.77
CA GLN A 13 -31.02 -9.51 -27.96
C GLN A 13 -31.18 -8.06 -27.58
N ALA A 14 -30.10 -7.31 -27.72
CA ALA A 14 -29.73 -6.46 -28.85
C ALA A 14 -30.50 -5.13 -28.86
N GLY A 15 -29.74 -4.05 -28.72
CA GLY A 15 -30.18 -2.71 -28.97
C GLY A 15 -28.93 -1.82 -29.09
N ALA A 16 -28.36 -1.81 -30.30
CA ALA A 16 -27.39 -0.81 -30.70
C ALA A 16 -28.15 0.47 -31.08
N VAL A 17 -27.80 1.59 -30.46
CA VAL A 17 -28.01 2.89 -31.09
C VAL A 17 -26.75 3.72 -30.79
N GLY A 18 -26.07 4.03 -31.87
CA GLY A 18 -24.95 4.95 -31.89
C GLY A 18 -25.41 6.38 -31.74
N ALA A 19 -24.56 7.15 -31.12
CA ALA A 19 -24.51 8.59 -31.33
C ALA A 19 -23.04 9.00 -31.28
N LEU A 20 -22.48 9.17 -32.47
CA LEU A 20 -21.29 9.96 -32.68
C LEU A 20 -21.60 11.39 -32.25
N LEU A 21 -20.90 11.88 -31.25
CA LEU A 21 -20.73 13.31 -31.03
C LEU A 21 -19.24 13.58 -31.08
N ALA A 22 -18.78 13.95 -32.27
CA ALA A 22 -17.50 14.58 -32.50
C ALA A 22 -17.56 16.00 -31.97
N VAL A 23 -17.00 16.25 -30.81
CA VAL A 23 -16.69 17.60 -30.33
C VAL A 23 -15.24 17.86 -30.66
N SER A 24 -15.03 18.55 -31.76
CA SER A 24 -13.79 19.21 -32.11
C SER A 24 -13.56 20.38 -31.19
N MET A 25 -12.78 20.18 -30.12
CA MET A 25 -12.18 21.29 -29.39
C MET A 25 -10.87 21.66 -30.04
N LEU A 26 -10.90 22.73 -30.82
CA LEU A 26 -9.74 23.50 -31.19
C LEU A 26 -9.21 24.17 -29.91
N ALA A 27 -8.23 23.55 -29.29
CA ALA A 27 -7.41 24.20 -28.27
C ALA A 27 -6.37 25.04 -29.04
N ALA A 28 -6.50 26.36 -28.95
CA ALA A 28 -5.47 27.30 -29.39
C ALA A 28 -4.22 27.03 -28.54
N CYS A 29 -3.20 26.51 -29.17
CA CYS A 29 -1.83 26.51 -28.66
C CYS A 29 -1.32 27.93 -28.65
N ASP A 30 -1.22 28.53 -27.51
CA ASP A 30 -0.47 29.74 -27.29
C ASP A 30 1.03 29.41 -27.47
N LYS A 31 1.64 30.01 -28.47
CA LYS A 31 3.04 29.79 -28.83
C LYS A 31 3.90 30.75 -28.03
N ASP A 32 4.25 30.39 -26.82
CA ASP A 32 5.47 30.93 -26.23
C ASP A 32 6.62 29.97 -26.49
N GLN A 33 7.10 30.03 -27.73
CA GLN A 33 8.36 29.41 -28.13
C GLN A 33 9.48 30.30 -27.57
N PRO A 34 10.36 29.81 -26.69
CA PRO A 34 11.56 30.57 -26.33
C PRO A 34 12.39 30.77 -27.57
N THR A 35 12.58 32.06 -27.97
CA THR A 35 13.42 32.47 -29.05
C THR A 35 14.84 32.00 -28.82
N SER A 36 15.27 31.02 -29.61
CA SER A 36 16.68 30.64 -29.71
C SER A 36 17.52 31.87 -30.00
N PRO A 37 18.62 32.10 -29.29
CA PRO A 37 19.55 33.14 -29.64
C PRO A 37 20.14 32.81 -31.02
N THR A 38 19.90 33.68 -31.98
CA THR A 38 20.48 33.62 -33.33
C THR A 38 21.99 33.78 -33.20
N ALA A 39 22.74 32.68 -33.24
CA ALA A 39 24.18 32.73 -33.31
C ALA A 39 24.56 33.28 -34.67
N LYS A 40 25.17 34.47 -34.67
CA LYS A 40 25.76 35.10 -35.83
C LYS A 40 26.87 34.20 -36.41
N PRO A 41 26.89 33.87 -37.68
CA PRO A 41 27.96 33.05 -38.23
C PRO A 41 29.27 33.81 -38.13
N THR A 42 30.17 33.36 -37.30
CA THR A 42 31.54 33.82 -37.24
C THR A 42 32.28 33.20 -38.41
N THR A 43 32.72 34.02 -39.33
CA THR A 43 33.57 33.65 -40.47
C THR A 43 34.78 32.88 -39.98
N ALA A 44 34.92 31.64 -40.45
CA ALA A 44 36.06 30.79 -40.18
C ALA A 44 37.33 31.41 -40.81
N SER A 45 38.18 32.00 -39.98
CA SER A 45 39.55 32.28 -40.32
C SER A 45 40.34 30.98 -40.39
N ALA A 46 40.76 30.60 -41.60
CA ALA A 46 41.62 29.47 -41.81
C ALA A 46 43.00 29.74 -41.20
N LEU A 47 43.21 29.26 -39.97
CA LEU A 47 44.53 29.09 -39.38
C LEU A 47 45.05 27.68 -39.73
N ARG A 48 45.93 27.60 -40.76
CA ARG A 48 46.82 26.44 -40.94
C ARG A 48 47.81 26.42 -39.79
N GLY A 49 47.49 25.72 -38.76
CA GLY A 49 48.36 25.38 -37.65
C GLY A 49 47.99 24.01 -37.14
N GLY A 50 48.93 23.06 -37.21
CA GLY A 50 48.93 21.72 -36.73
C GLY A 50 47.58 21.01 -36.56
N ILE A 51 47.37 19.94 -37.31
CA ILE A 51 46.12 19.11 -37.17
C ILE A 51 46.11 18.53 -35.77
N GLY A 52 45.75 19.33 -34.78
CA GLY A 52 45.31 18.80 -33.49
C GLY A 52 44.08 17.95 -33.76
N GLN A 53 44.18 16.69 -33.51
CA GLN A 53 43.04 15.78 -33.63
C GLN A 53 41.89 16.36 -32.81
N ILE A 54 40.84 16.80 -33.49
CA ILE A 54 39.60 17.21 -32.77
C ILE A 54 39.16 16.00 -31.94
N PRO A 55 39.02 16.13 -30.64
CA PRO A 55 38.59 14.99 -29.84
C PRO A 55 37.22 14.53 -30.35
N PRO A 56 36.91 13.22 -30.25
CA PRO A 56 35.64 12.69 -30.71
C PRO A 56 34.52 13.33 -29.90
N ALA A 57 33.46 13.72 -30.56
CA ALA A 57 32.27 14.25 -29.91
C ALA A 57 31.53 13.14 -29.17
N THR A 58 30.97 13.47 -28.05
CA THR A 58 30.40 12.47 -27.12
C THR A 58 29.00 12.89 -26.67
N ILE A 59 28.07 11.93 -26.65
CA ILE A 59 26.79 12.05 -25.99
C ILE A 59 26.83 11.12 -24.76
N SER A 60 26.53 11.62 -23.59
CA SER A 60 26.52 10.83 -22.39
C SER A 60 25.28 11.11 -21.51
N TRP A 61 24.86 10.14 -20.76
CA TRP A 61 23.83 10.35 -19.74
C TRP A 61 24.03 9.45 -18.55
N LYS A 62 23.38 9.84 -17.45
CA LYS A 62 23.31 9.05 -16.24
C LYS A 62 21.86 8.86 -15.85
N ILE A 63 21.60 7.77 -15.17
CA ILE A 63 20.31 7.42 -14.61
C ILE A 63 20.41 7.58 -13.09
N VAL A 64 19.51 8.34 -12.49
CA VAL A 64 19.51 8.57 -11.03
C VAL A 64 18.15 8.22 -10.42
N ASP A 65 18.18 7.75 -9.18
CA ASP A 65 17.00 7.46 -8.36
C ASP A 65 16.47 8.71 -7.62
N GLU A 66 15.48 8.53 -6.78
CA GLU A 66 14.85 9.56 -5.95
C GLU A 66 15.81 10.22 -4.93
N ASN A 67 16.95 9.61 -4.67
CA ASN A 67 18.01 10.14 -3.81
C ASN A 67 19.16 10.77 -4.60
N ASN A 68 18.99 10.94 -5.93
CA ASN A 68 20.02 11.39 -6.87
C ASN A 68 21.26 10.45 -6.91
N ALA A 69 21.09 9.20 -6.51
CA ALA A 69 22.11 8.18 -6.60
C ALA A 69 22.05 7.46 -7.97
N ILE A 70 23.21 7.05 -8.50
CA ILE A 70 23.26 6.30 -9.76
C ILE A 70 22.51 4.98 -9.63
N VAL A 71 21.59 4.72 -10.55
CA VAL A 71 20.85 3.45 -10.64
C VAL A 71 21.78 2.37 -11.17
N LYS A 72 22.19 1.44 -10.35
CA LYS A 72 23.17 0.39 -10.67
C LYS A 72 22.50 -0.92 -11.10
N TYR A 73 21.48 -0.84 -11.95
CA TYR A 73 20.75 -2.01 -12.45
C TYR A 73 20.73 -1.99 -13.96
N PRO A 74 20.87 -3.16 -14.62
CA PRO A 74 20.84 -3.28 -16.07
C PRO A 74 19.44 -3.01 -16.65
N ASP A 75 19.37 -3.06 -17.98
CA ASP A 75 18.15 -3.11 -18.79
C ASP A 75 17.38 -1.78 -18.99
N ALA A 76 17.94 -0.65 -18.60
CA ALA A 76 17.40 0.62 -19.06
C ALA A 76 17.58 0.76 -20.58
N MET A 77 16.51 1.14 -21.28
CA MET A 77 16.49 1.25 -22.73
C MET A 77 16.36 2.71 -23.15
N PHE A 78 17.11 3.07 -24.18
CA PHE A 78 17.13 4.43 -24.75
C PHE A 78 17.05 4.38 -26.27
N GLU A 79 16.22 5.23 -26.84
CA GLU A 79 16.20 5.52 -28.25
C GLU A 79 16.96 6.84 -28.50
N VAL A 80 17.95 6.81 -29.35
CA VAL A 80 18.73 7.99 -29.73
C VAL A 80 18.48 8.29 -31.21
N THR A 81 17.85 9.42 -31.47
CA THR A 81 17.63 9.95 -32.84
C THR A 81 18.48 11.19 -33.05
N GLY A 82 18.96 11.39 -34.25
CA GLY A 82 19.85 12.53 -34.46
C GLY A 82 20.24 12.82 -35.89
N ALA A 83 21.38 13.50 -36.02
CA ALA A 83 21.92 13.97 -37.27
C ALA A 83 22.08 12.85 -38.32
N PHE A 84 21.88 13.17 -39.59
CA PHE A 84 22.03 12.26 -40.72
C PHE A 84 21.16 10.99 -40.69
N GLY A 85 20.00 11.05 -40.01
CA GLY A 85 19.09 9.90 -39.89
C GLY A 85 19.57 8.86 -38.88
N TYR A 86 20.39 9.26 -37.93
CA TYR A 86 20.78 8.40 -36.85
C TYR A 86 19.55 8.04 -36.02
N ASP A 87 19.29 6.76 -35.85
CA ASP A 87 18.18 6.20 -35.11
C ASP A 87 18.57 4.83 -34.58
N HIS A 88 18.87 4.74 -33.28
CA HIS A 88 19.35 3.54 -32.63
C HIS A 88 18.74 3.35 -31.24
N LEU A 89 18.47 2.08 -30.91
CA LEU A 89 18.05 1.66 -29.60
C LEU A 89 19.27 1.14 -28.79
N PHE A 90 19.48 1.69 -27.62
CA PHE A 90 20.57 1.35 -26.72
C PHE A 90 20.05 0.75 -25.42
N TYR A 91 20.85 -0.16 -24.89
CA TYR A 91 20.68 -0.67 -23.52
C TYR A 91 21.87 -0.20 -22.69
N ASP A 92 21.66 0.14 -21.46
CA ASP A 92 22.72 0.37 -20.48
C ASP A 92 23.64 -0.85 -20.44
N ASN A 93 24.97 -0.63 -20.64
CA ASN A 93 25.99 -1.67 -20.84
C ASN A 93 25.90 -2.52 -22.12
N SER A 94 25.29 -2.06 -23.18
CA SER A 94 25.35 -2.72 -24.48
C SER A 94 26.68 -2.43 -25.19
N TYR A 95 27.73 -3.18 -24.82
CA TYR A 95 29.02 -3.13 -25.53
C TYR A 95 28.87 -3.67 -26.96
N PRO A 96 29.47 -3.06 -28.02
CA PRO A 96 30.51 -2.01 -27.95
C PRO A 96 29.98 -0.56 -28.07
N GLU A 97 28.69 -0.34 -28.16
CA GLU A 97 28.09 0.98 -28.43
C GLU A 97 28.14 1.88 -27.19
N ASP A 98 27.91 1.32 -26.03
CA ASP A 98 28.14 2.02 -24.76
C ASP A 98 29.61 1.87 -24.35
N SER A 99 30.30 3.00 -24.30
CA SER A 99 31.71 3.05 -23.90
C SER A 99 31.93 3.21 -22.38
N ASP A 100 30.86 3.47 -21.60
CA ASP A 100 30.94 3.51 -20.12
C ASP A 100 30.53 2.15 -19.55
N PRO A 101 31.42 1.39 -18.93
CA PRO A 101 31.09 0.06 -18.39
C PRO A 101 30.31 0.09 -17.08
N ALA A 102 29.99 1.28 -16.54
CA ALA A 102 29.34 1.42 -15.25
C ALA A 102 27.83 1.46 -15.41
N TYR A 103 27.10 0.55 -14.77
CA TYR A 103 25.63 0.58 -14.72
C TYR A 103 25.08 1.93 -14.33
N GLY A 104 24.02 2.35 -15.02
CA GLY A 104 23.37 3.64 -14.84
C GLY A 104 24.09 4.81 -15.51
N LYS A 105 25.06 4.52 -16.36
CA LYS A 105 25.77 5.50 -17.19
C LYS A 105 25.92 4.97 -18.59
N VAL A 106 25.66 5.83 -19.57
CA VAL A 106 25.86 5.52 -20.99
C VAL A 106 26.70 6.61 -21.63
N SER A 107 27.62 6.22 -22.49
CA SER A 107 28.49 7.12 -23.22
C SER A 107 28.68 6.66 -24.68
N LEU A 108 28.23 7.46 -25.62
CA LEU A 108 28.39 7.26 -27.08
C LEU A 108 29.50 8.16 -27.59
N VAL A 109 30.59 7.57 -28.05
CA VAL A 109 31.79 8.29 -28.50
C VAL A 109 31.86 8.26 -30.01
N GLY A 110 32.40 9.32 -30.65
CA GLY A 110 32.57 9.40 -32.09
C GLY A 110 31.30 9.83 -32.83
N MET A 111 30.36 10.45 -32.14
CA MET A 111 29.13 10.95 -32.74
C MET A 111 29.38 12.10 -33.69
N ALA A 112 28.59 12.19 -34.77
CA ALA A 112 28.63 13.29 -35.71
C ALA A 112 28.08 14.58 -35.10
N GLU A 113 28.52 15.73 -35.65
CA GLU A 113 27.93 17.03 -35.31
C GLU A 113 26.45 17.08 -35.70
N GLY A 114 25.60 17.65 -34.84
CA GLY A 114 24.20 17.88 -35.18
C GLY A 114 23.24 17.81 -33.99
N PRO A 115 21.94 17.93 -34.30
CA PRO A 115 20.90 17.78 -33.28
C PRO A 115 20.72 16.31 -32.89
N TYR A 116 20.54 16.05 -31.62
CA TYR A 116 20.22 14.72 -31.05
C TYR A 116 19.10 14.81 -30.04
N THR A 117 18.29 13.76 -30.01
CA THR A 117 17.29 13.52 -28.98
C THR A 117 17.54 12.14 -28.40
N VAL A 118 17.60 12.06 -27.08
CA VAL A 118 17.71 10.81 -26.32
C VAL A 118 16.44 10.65 -25.54
N CYS A 119 15.69 9.58 -25.80
CA CYS A 119 14.46 9.22 -25.11
C CYS A 119 14.66 7.92 -24.34
N GLN A 120 14.31 7.91 -23.06
CA GLN A 120 14.26 6.65 -22.31
C GLN A 120 12.95 5.93 -22.65
N THR A 121 13.04 4.73 -23.20
CA THR A 121 11.90 3.89 -23.62
C THR A 121 11.67 2.70 -22.70
N GLY A 122 12.67 2.33 -21.90
CA GLY A 122 12.58 1.29 -20.86
C GLY A 122 13.31 1.68 -19.59
N PHE A 123 12.83 1.17 -18.46
CA PHE A 123 13.38 1.49 -17.14
C PHE A 123 14.14 0.29 -16.58
N ALA A 124 15.17 0.55 -15.78
CA ALA A 124 15.87 -0.48 -15.04
C ALA A 124 14.91 -1.24 -14.13
N GLN A 125 15.18 -2.52 -13.88
CA GLN A 125 14.33 -3.38 -13.06
C GLN A 125 14.10 -2.77 -11.66
N GLY A 126 12.85 -2.66 -11.23
CA GLY A 126 12.48 -2.09 -9.93
C GLY A 126 12.39 -0.57 -9.89
N PHE A 127 12.56 0.09 -11.04
CA PHE A 127 12.43 1.54 -11.20
C PHE A 127 11.33 1.88 -12.20
N GLY A 128 10.88 3.12 -12.21
CA GLY A 128 9.79 3.57 -13.09
C GLY A 128 9.99 4.98 -13.62
N SER A 129 9.04 5.40 -14.45
CA SER A 129 8.98 6.77 -14.97
C SER A 129 8.43 7.73 -13.91
N PRO A 130 9.00 8.91 -13.73
CA PRO A 130 8.43 9.97 -12.89
C PRO A 130 7.14 10.56 -13.47
N ALA A 131 6.91 10.40 -14.76
CA ALA A 131 5.73 10.90 -15.48
C ALA A 131 5.21 9.84 -16.47
N ALA A 132 3.97 9.99 -16.88
CA ALA A 132 3.43 9.18 -17.97
C ALA A 132 4.14 9.56 -19.28
N GLY A 133 4.81 8.60 -19.90
CA GLY A 133 5.52 8.76 -21.16
C GLY A 133 7.04 8.67 -21.04
N ALA A 134 7.71 8.65 -22.20
CA ALA A 134 9.16 8.60 -22.26
C ALA A 134 9.78 9.94 -21.83
N GLN A 135 10.83 9.88 -21.02
CA GLN A 135 11.66 11.05 -20.76
C GLN A 135 12.54 11.27 -21.99
N CYS A 136 12.46 12.44 -22.61
CA CYS A 136 13.27 12.81 -23.77
C CYS A 136 14.04 14.09 -23.51
N PHE A 137 15.31 14.09 -23.88
CA PHE A 137 16.17 15.28 -23.84
C PHE A 137 16.77 15.51 -25.21
N SER A 138 16.77 16.77 -25.67
CA SER A 138 17.34 17.16 -26.97
C SER A 138 18.44 18.16 -26.77
N GLY A 139 19.43 18.12 -27.67
CA GLY A 139 20.52 19.07 -27.70
C GLY A 139 21.26 19.05 -29.02
N TYR A 140 22.15 20.03 -29.25
CA TYR A 140 23.01 20.10 -30.39
C TYR A 140 24.44 19.74 -30.01
N LEU A 141 25.00 18.71 -30.63
CA LEU A 141 26.37 18.27 -30.43
C LEU A 141 27.30 19.03 -31.41
N SER A 142 28.23 19.82 -30.87
CA SER A 142 29.26 20.51 -31.65
C SER A 142 30.44 19.57 -31.92
N PRO A 143 31.29 19.88 -32.94
CA PRO A 143 32.50 19.11 -33.21
C PRO A 143 33.41 19.03 -31.98
N GLY A 144 33.78 17.84 -31.56
CA GLY A 144 34.56 17.61 -30.32
C GLY A 144 33.86 18.00 -29.03
N GLY A 145 32.57 18.35 -29.11
CA GLY A 145 31.75 18.73 -27.95
C GLY A 145 31.21 17.56 -27.19
N GLN A 146 30.51 17.90 -26.09
CA GLN A 146 29.82 16.92 -25.24
C GLN A 146 28.38 17.35 -24.99
N LEU A 147 27.45 16.41 -25.11
CA LEU A 147 26.09 16.51 -24.58
C LEU A 147 25.96 15.59 -23.38
N ALA A 148 25.41 16.12 -22.27
CA ALA A 148 25.20 15.33 -21.07
C ALA A 148 23.77 15.49 -20.58
N PHE A 149 23.10 14.37 -20.26
CA PHE A 149 21.75 14.34 -19.76
C PHE A 149 21.67 13.58 -18.42
N THR A 150 20.58 13.78 -17.69
CA THR A 150 20.28 13.00 -16.48
C THR A 150 18.84 12.52 -16.57
N PHE A 151 18.66 11.21 -16.53
CA PHE A 151 17.35 10.56 -16.49
C PHE A 151 17.01 10.22 -15.06
N PHE A 152 15.78 10.53 -14.68
CA PHE A 152 15.29 10.29 -13.33
C PHE A 152 14.42 9.04 -13.31
N ASN A 153 14.89 7.98 -12.65
CA ASN A 153 14.21 6.71 -12.52
C ASN A 153 13.98 6.42 -11.02
N PRO A 154 12.90 6.92 -10.45
CA PRO A 154 12.61 6.68 -9.05
C PRO A 154 12.12 5.26 -8.83
N ARG A 155 12.31 4.74 -7.63
CA ARG A 155 11.62 3.53 -7.20
C ARG A 155 10.13 3.81 -7.04
N PRO A 156 9.25 2.89 -7.49
CA PRO A 156 7.82 3.03 -7.24
C PRO A 156 7.55 3.15 -5.73
N PRO A 157 6.66 4.04 -5.33
CA PRO A 157 6.22 4.07 -3.94
C PRO A 157 5.34 2.86 -3.62
N TYR A 158 5.30 2.48 -2.34
CA TYR A 158 4.44 1.41 -1.85
C TYR A 158 3.51 1.95 -0.77
N ILE A 159 2.35 1.34 -0.65
CA ILE A 159 1.46 1.53 0.48
C ILE A 159 1.20 0.19 1.15
N GLN A 160 1.25 0.17 2.48
CA GLN A 160 0.95 -1.02 3.27
C GLN A 160 -0.06 -0.69 4.37
N TRP A 161 -0.94 -1.63 4.64
CA TRP A 161 -1.97 -1.51 5.67
C TRP A 161 -2.35 -2.90 6.17
N SER A 162 -3.20 -2.97 7.18
CA SER A 162 -3.65 -4.26 7.70
C SER A 162 -5.13 -4.27 8.04
N ALA A 163 -5.78 -5.40 7.82
CA ALA A 163 -7.05 -5.75 8.41
C ALA A 163 -6.79 -6.44 9.75
N VAL A 164 -7.39 -5.95 10.81
CA VAL A 164 -7.21 -6.48 12.16
C VAL A 164 -8.56 -6.80 12.80
N THR A 165 -8.55 -7.71 13.77
CA THR A 165 -9.71 -7.92 14.61
C THR A 165 -9.84 -6.78 15.64
N ASN A 166 -10.96 -6.70 16.32
CA ASN A 166 -11.18 -5.72 17.39
C ASN A 166 -10.22 -5.85 18.57
N VAL A 167 -9.48 -6.95 18.68
CA VAL A 167 -8.42 -7.15 19.70
C VAL A 167 -7.02 -6.88 19.16
N GLY A 168 -6.90 -6.41 17.91
CA GLY A 168 -5.63 -5.98 17.31
C GLY A 168 -4.78 -7.09 16.70
N THR A 169 -5.28 -8.33 16.62
CA THR A 169 -4.63 -9.42 15.87
C THR A 169 -4.93 -9.27 14.38
N LEU A 170 -4.01 -9.71 13.51
CA LEU A 170 -4.28 -9.76 12.08
C LEU A 170 -5.56 -10.58 11.84
N ALA A 171 -6.41 -10.07 10.98
CA ALA A 171 -7.61 -10.78 10.55
C ALA A 171 -7.24 -11.85 9.52
N GLY A 172 -8.05 -12.91 9.41
CA GLY A 172 -7.88 -13.89 8.35
C GLY A 172 -8.06 -13.27 6.96
N GLY A 173 -7.61 -13.96 5.93
CA GLY A 173 -7.60 -13.48 4.55
C GLY A 173 -8.97 -13.13 3.96
N GLY A 174 -8.96 -12.49 2.79
CA GLY A 174 -10.15 -12.18 2.00
C GLY A 174 -10.81 -10.82 2.27
N SER A 175 -10.18 -9.95 3.05
CA SER A 175 -10.61 -8.55 3.14
C SER A 175 -10.40 -7.82 1.81
N ALA A 176 -11.32 -6.93 1.44
CA ALA A 176 -11.20 -6.13 0.23
C ALA A 176 -11.13 -4.64 0.53
N PHE A 177 -10.36 -3.94 -0.32
CA PHE A 177 -10.09 -2.52 -0.21
C PHE A 177 -10.16 -1.83 -1.57
N THR A 178 -10.35 -0.53 -1.56
CA THR A 178 -10.01 0.34 -2.69
C THR A 178 -8.84 1.22 -2.30
N VAL A 179 -7.87 1.34 -3.21
CA VAL A 179 -6.73 2.24 -3.08
C VAL A 179 -6.78 3.23 -4.23
N LYS A 180 -7.02 4.50 -3.94
CA LYS A 180 -7.21 5.55 -4.96
C LYS A 180 -6.43 6.82 -4.61
N ASP A 181 -5.92 7.49 -5.64
CA ASP A 181 -5.35 8.83 -5.51
C ASP A 181 -6.43 9.92 -5.45
N SER A 182 -6.01 11.19 -5.41
CA SER A 182 -6.90 12.35 -5.40
C SER A 182 -7.70 12.54 -6.69
N LEU A 183 -7.29 11.92 -7.80
CA LEU A 183 -7.96 11.94 -9.09
C LEU A 183 -8.88 10.72 -9.28
N GLY A 184 -8.96 9.83 -8.28
CA GLY A 184 -9.74 8.61 -8.34
C GLY A 184 -9.07 7.47 -9.10
N GLN A 185 -7.80 7.64 -9.52
CA GLN A 185 -7.02 6.60 -10.17
C GLN A 185 -6.58 5.56 -9.13
N GLY A 186 -6.52 4.31 -9.55
CA GLY A 186 -6.16 3.21 -8.66
C GLY A 186 -7.09 2.01 -8.87
N GLY A 187 -7.40 1.26 -7.83
CA GLY A 187 -8.26 0.09 -7.98
C GLY A 187 -8.50 -0.69 -6.70
N ALA A 188 -9.18 -1.81 -6.88
CA ALA A 188 -9.44 -2.77 -5.80
C ALA A 188 -8.17 -3.56 -5.45
N VAL A 189 -8.08 -3.94 -4.19
CA VAL A 189 -7.06 -4.84 -3.65
C VAL A 189 -7.79 -5.80 -2.73
N THR A 190 -7.56 -7.08 -2.92
CA THR A 190 -8.10 -8.13 -2.04
C THR A 190 -6.91 -8.85 -1.41
N ASP A 191 -6.98 -9.06 -0.12
CA ASP A 191 -5.98 -9.76 0.67
C ASP A 191 -5.67 -11.14 0.08
N ASN A 192 -4.38 -11.45 -0.08
CA ASN A 192 -3.85 -12.65 -0.75
C ASN A 192 -4.22 -12.79 -2.23
N GLN A 193 -4.60 -11.71 -2.92
CA GLN A 193 -4.85 -11.71 -4.36
C GLN A 193 -4.11 -10.56 -5.03
N TRP A 194 -3.52 -10.83 -6.20
CA TRP A 194 -2.91 -9.74 -6.97
C TRP A 194 -3.91 -8.59 -7.19
N PRO A 195 -3.55 -7.31 -6.95
CA PRO A 195 -2.20 -6.74 -6.81
C PRO A 195 -1.67 -6.64 -5.36
N ASP A 196 -2.21 -7.39 -4.39
CA ASP A 196 -1.60 -7.50 -3.08
C ASP A 196 -0.28 -8.26 -3.19
N SER A 197 0.77 -7.70 -2.63
CA SER A 197 2.12 -8.29 -2.60
C SER A 197 2.57 -8.74 -1.21
N ASP A 198 1.73 -8.56 -0.19
CA ASP A 198 1.97 -9.10 1.15
C ASP A 198 1.49 -10.56 1.20
N PRO A 199 2.35 -11.52 1.58
CA PRO A 199 1.95 -12.94 1.64
C PRO A 199 1.22 -13.34 2.93
N PHE A 200 1.03 -12.42 3.88
CA PHE A 200 0.45 -12.73 5.18
C PHE A 200 -1.03 -12.34 5.24
N ASP A 201 -1.86 -13.27 5.76
CA ASP A 201 -3.28 -13.02 6.00
C ASP A 201 -3.50 -11.76 6.84
N GLY A 202 -4.34 -10.86 6.34
CA GLY A 202 -4.64 -9.59 6.97
C GLY A 202 -3.58 -8.50 6.80
N GLY A 203 -2.41 -8.81 6.27
CA GLY A 203 -1.42 -7.86 5.78
C GLY A 203 -1.71 -7.53 4.31
N LEU A 204 -1.57 -6.28 3.91
CA LEU A 204 -1.74 -5.88 2.52
C LEU A 204 -0.68 -4.87 2.12
N GLN A 205 -0.14 -5.05 0.92
CA GLN A 205 0.84 -4.16 0.32
C GLN A 205 0.57 -3.99 -1.17
N ARG A 206 0.72 -2.78 -1.67
CA ARG A 206 0.56 -2.47 -3.08
C ARG A 206 1.60 -1.48 -3.58
N SER A 207 2.21 -1.76 -4.73
CA SER A 207 2.99 -0.78 -5.49
C SER A 207 2.07 0.25 -6.12
N LEU A 208 2.49 1.52 -6.10
CA LEU A 208 1.74 2.65 -6.63
C LEU A 208 2.46 3.22 -7.87
N PRO A 209 1.72 3.73 -8.86
CA PRO A 209 2.32 4.24 -10.09
C PRO A 209 3.05 5.58 -9.91
N HIS A 210 2.71 6.36 -8.90
CA HIS A 210 3.28 7.69 -8.64
C HIS A 210 3.14 8.08 -7.16
N PRO A 211 3.96 9.03 -6.67
CA PRO A 211 3.80 9.61 -5.34
C PRO A 211 2.54 10.47 -5.26
N GLY A 212 2.18 10.87 -4.06
CA GLY A 212 1.03 11.74 -3.83
C GLY A 212 0.19 11.32 -2.63
N THR A 213 -1.02 11.88 -2.56
CA THR A 213 -1.99 11.51 -1.53
C THR A 213 -2.85 10.36 -2.02
N TRP A 214 -2.82 9.27 -1.29
CA TRP A 214 -3.60 8.09 -1.54
C TRP A 214 -4.61 7.85 -0.43
N THR A 215 -5.77 7.30 -0.80
CA THR A 215 -6.83 6.94 0.15
C THR A 215 -7.05 5.44 0.06
N VAL A 216 -6.94 4.76 1.18
CA VAL A 216 -7.27 3.34 1.35
C VAL A 216 -8.60 3.25 2.06
N CYS A 217 -9.58 2.59 1.46
CA CYS A 217 -10.90 2.36 2.07
C CYS A 217 -11.19 0.88 2.08
N GLN A 218 -11.58 0.34 3.21
CA GLN A 218 -12.06 -1.03 3.30
C GLN A 218 -13.46 -1.14 2.67
N THR A 219 -13.66 -2.13 1.80
CA THR A 219 -14.94 -2.37 1.10
C THR A 219 -15.62 -3.65 1.53
N SER A 220 -14.84 -4.62 2.05
CA SER A 220 -15.41 -5.80 2.69
C SER A 220 -14.52 -6.28 3.84
N ALA A 221 -15.14 -6.84 4.86
CA ALA A 221 -14.44 -7.50 5.95
C ALA A 221 -13.90 -8.87 5.54
N PRO A 222 -12.88 -9.40 6.24
CA PRO A 222 -12.46 -10.79 6.14
C PRO A 222 -13.62 -11.75 6.43
N THR A 223 -13.50 -13.00 5.95
CA THR A 223 -14.53 -14.02 6.17
C THR A 223 -14.83 -14.23 7.66
N GLY A 224 -16.10 -14.16 8.02
CA GLY A 224 -16.57 -14.34 9.39
C GLY A 224 -16.46 -13.10 10.29
N LEU A 225 -16.01 -11.98 9.75
CA LEU A 225 -15.96 -10.68 10.41
C LEU A 225 -16.89 -9.69 9.70
N VAL A 226 -17.15 -8.55 10.35
CA VAL A 226 -17.93 -7.44 9.81
C VAL A 226 -17.17 -6.13 10.03
N MET A 227 -17.34 -5.19 9.09
CA MET A 227 -16.81 -3.84 9.23
C MET A 227 -17.60 -3.05 10.28
N PRO A 228 -17.00 -2.04 10.92
CA PRO A 228 -17.73 -1.06 11.71
C PRO A 228 -18.75 -0.32 10.84
N ALA A 229 -19.73 0.31 11.47
CA ALA A 229 -20.69 1.18 10.80
C ALA A 229 -19.94 2.33 10.10
N GLY A 230 -20.21 2.54 8.82
CA GLY A 230 -19.45 3.43 7.95
C GLY A 230 -18.26 2.70 7.29
N GLN A 231 -17.87 3.21 6.12
CA GLN A 231 -16.72 2.68 5.38
C GLN A 231 -15.45 3.34 5.92
N PRO A 232 -14.58 2.62 6.64
CA PRO A 232 -13.36 3.21 7.16
C PRO A 232 -12.40 3.52 6.01
N CYS A 233 -11.86 4.74 6.01
CA CYS A 233 -10.88 5.19 5.03
C CYS A 233 -9.72 5.91 5.72
N HIS A 234 -8.51 5.66 5.24
CA HIS A 234 -7.29 6.32 5.69
C HIS A 234 -6.62 7.02 4.52
N LYS A 235 -6.13 8.24 4.76
CA LYS A 235 -5.34 9.01 3.79
C LYS A 235 -3.88 8.98 4.18
N VAL A 236 -3.01 8.80 3.19
CA VAL A 236 -1.56 8.77 3.38
C VAL A 236 -0.88 9.53 2.25
N VAL A 237 0.15 10.31 2.57
CA VAL A 237 1.01 11.00 1.60
C VAL A 237 2.29 10.19 1.45
N ILE A 238 2.66 9.88 0.22
CA ILE A 238 3.79 9.01 -0.08
C ILE A 238 4.67 9.69 -1.12
N ASN A 239 5.98 9.65 -0.92
CA ASN A 239 6.99 10.12 -1.85
C ASN A 239 7.53 8.97 -2.71
N TRP A 240 8.27 9.28 -3.79
CA TRP A 240 9.00 8.29 -4.57
C TRP A 240 9.90 7.44 -3.67
N GLY A 241 9.95 6.13 -3.91
CA GLY A 241 10.72 5.16 -3.12
C GLY A 241 10.25 4.99 -1.68
N GLY A 242 9.21 5.73 -1.25
CA GLY A 242 8.67 5.69 0.10
C GLY A 242 7.67 4.56 0.32
N ILE A 243 7.51 4.20 1.60
CA ILE A 243 6.48 3.25 2.06
C ILE A 243 5.46 4.05 2.89
N GLY A 244 4.24 4.13 2.37
CA GLY A 244 3.14 4.76 3.08
C GLY A 244 2.45 3.79 4.04
N GLN A 245 2.13 4.27 5.24
CA GLN A 245 1.38 3.50 6.24
C GLN A 245 -0.10 3.83 6.10
N GLY A 246 -0.87 2.95 5.47
CA GLY A 246 -2.32 3.07 5.27
C GLY A 246 -3.14 2.78 6.53
N GLY A 247 -2.49 2.40 7.64
CA GLY A 247 -3.11 2.19 8.93
C GLY A 247 -3.69 0.78 9.13
N GLN A 248 -4.45 0.65 10.22
CA GLN A 248 -5.13 -0.59 10.58
C GLN A 248 -6.64 -0.41 10.44
N PHE A 249 -7.31 -1.40 9.86
CA PHE A 249 -8.75 -1.45 9.68
C PHE A 249 -9.34 -2.49 10.63
N ALA A 250 -10.00 -2.03 11.68
CA ALA A 250 -10.59 -2.89 12.67
C ALA A 250 -11.86 -3.56 12.13
N ASN A 251 -11.96 -4.88 12.30
CA ASN A 251 -13.10 -5.70 11.94
C ASN A 251 -13.62 -6.42 13.18
N TYR A 252 -14.91 -6.64 13.26
CA TYR A 252 -15.56 -7.18 14.44
C TYR A 252 -16.21 -8.53 14.15
N PHE A 253 -16.27 -9.38 15.16
CA PHE A 253 -17.16 -10.53 15.08
C PHE A 253 -18.62 -10.03 15.00
N PRO A 254 -19.49 -10.67 14.21
CA PRO A 254 -20.87 -10.22 14.02
C PRO A 254 -21.61 -9.99 15.34
N TYR A 255 -21.37 -10.84 16.31
CA TYR A 255 -21.80 -10.69 17.70
C TYR A 255 -20.61 -11.00 18.59
N SER A 256 -20.20 -10.05 19.41
CA SER A 256 -19.09 -10.23 20.31
C SER A 256 -19.25 -9.38 21.56
N MET A 257 -18.60 -9.81 22.62
CA MET A 257 -18.46 -9.03 23.83
C MET A 257 -17.05 -9.18 24.38
N ASN A 258 -16.63 -8.21 25.17
CA ASN A 258 -15.35 -8.23 25.87
C ASN A 258 -15.48 -7.70 27.29
N TRP A 259 -14.57 -8.09 28.13
CA TRP A 259 -14.45 -7.62 29.52
C TRP A 259 -13.02 -7.74 30.00
N GLY A 260 -12.74 -7.18 31.16
CA GLY A 260 -11.44 -7.30 31.81
C GLY A 260 -11.56 -7.71 33.26
N VAL A 261 -10.46 -8.20 33.82
CA VAL A 261 -10.27 -8.53 35.24
C VAL A 261 -9.16 -7.63 35.79
N THR A 262 -9.35 -7.10 37.00
CA THR A 262 -8.41 -6.18 37.64
C THR A 262 -8.55 -6.24 39.18
N GLU A 263 -7.49 -5.86 39.89
CA GLU A 263 -7.57 -5.55 41.33
C GLU A 263 -8.23 -4.20 41.62
N GLY A 264 -8.55 -3.42 40.62
CA GLY A 264 -8.95 -2.03 40.74
C GLY A 264 -7.81 -1.06 40.74
N VAL A 265 -6.57 -1.53 40.56
CA VAL A 265 -5.39 -0.69 40.40
C VAL A 265 -5.34 -0.09 38.99
N VAL A 266 -4.94 1.17 38.88
CA VAL A 266 -4.75 1.86 37.63
C VAL A 266 -3.28 2.19 37.38
N ASP A 267 -2.86 2.17 36.12
CA ASP A 267 -1.53 2.57 35.70
C ASP A 267 -1.37 4.12 35.66
N ALA A 268 -0.21 4.60 35.29
CA ALA A 268 0.09 6.02 35.17
C ALA A 268 -0.80 6.77 34.14
N ASN A 269 -1.46 6.06 33.24
CA ASN A 269 -2.37 6.59 32.22
C ASN A 269 -3.85 6.43 32.64
N ASN A 270 -4.11 6.09 33.90
CA ASN A 270 -5.43 5.86 34.47
C ASN A 270 -6.19 4.67 33.83
N ASN A 271 -5.48 3.68 33.29
CA ASN A 271 -6.05 2.42 32.81
C ASN A 271 -5.94 1.36 33.87
N TYR A 272 -6.98 0.52 34.00
CA TYR A 272 -6.93 -0.65 34.87
C TYR A 272 -5.80 -1.61 34.49
N VAL A 273 -5.04 -2.05 35.47
CA VAL A 273 -4.01 -3.08 35.32
C VAL A 273 -4.72 -4.44 35.26
N PRO A 274 -4.61 -5.18 34.14
CA PRO A 274 -5.30 -6.47 34.00
C PRO A 274 -4.69 -7.57 34.87
N LEU A 275 -5.52 -8.51 35.30
CA LEU A 275 -5.14 -9.72 36.05
C LEU A 275 -5.51 -10.97 35.28
N ALA A 276 -4.54 -11.87 35.06
CA ALA A 276 -4.73 -13.11 34.34
C ALA A 276 -5.24 -14.26 35.24
N GLY A 277 -5.86 -15.30 34.64
CA GLY A 277 -6.20 -16.58 35.28
C GLY A 277 -7.60 -16.68 35.87
N ALA A 278 -8.49 -15.72 35.62
CA ALA A 278 -9.89 -15.82 35.99
C ALA A 278 -10.65 -16.78 35.06
N LYS A 279 -11.73 -17.38 35.56
CA LYS A 279 -12.68 -18.17 34.75
C LYS A 279 -14.07 -17.57 34.81
N PHE A 280 -14.75 -17.63 33.68
CA PHE A 280 -16.07 -17.06 33.50
C PHE A 280 -17.06 -18.08 32.97
N THR A 281 -18.34 -17.92 33.34
CA THR A 281 -19.46 -18.49 32.61
C THR A 281 -20.26 -17.39 31.95
N VAL A 282 -20.67 -17.65 30.71
CA VAL A 282 -21.50 -16.75 29.93
C VAL A 282 -22.84 -17.40 29.67
N GLN A 283 -23.93 -16.74 30.06
CA GLN A 283 -25.30 -17.22 29.93
C GLN A 283 -26.10 -16.29 29.02
N TYR A 284 -26.83 -16.86 28.06
CA TYR A 284 -27.78 -16.18 27.17
C TYR A 284 -29.21 -16.60 27.54
N GLN A 285 -30.08 -15.66 27.87
CA GLN A 285 -31.51 -15.88 28.11
C GLN A 285 -31.81 -17.17 28.91
N ARG A 286 -31.02 -17.52 29.91
CA ARG A 286 -31.10 -18.70 30.75
C ARG A 286 -30.92 -20.07 30.05
N SER A 287 -30.63 -20.11 28.73
CA SER A 287 -30.65 -21.37 27.96
C SER A 287 -29.29 -21.83 27.42
N LEU A 288 -28.32 -20.94 27.22
CA LEU A 288 -27.00 -21.31 26.73
C LEU A 288 -25.93 -20.79 27.70
N SER A 289 -25.11 -21.71 28.20
CA SER A 289 -23.94 -21.38 29.01
C SER A 289 -22.68 -21.81 28.30
N LYS A 290 -21.70 -20.89 28.15
CA LYS A 290 -20.34 -21.17 27.72
C LYS A 290 -19.37 -20.79 28.81
N THR A 291 -18.27 -21.52 28.92
CA THR A 291 -17.18 -21.17 29.82
C THR A 291 -16.04 -20.57 29.00
N SER A 292 -15.53 -19.44 29.42
CA SER A 292 -14.36 -18.80 28.87
C SER A 292 -13.30 -18.69 29.96
N ILE A 293 -12.06 -18.82 29.59
CA ILE A 293 -10.92 -18.67 30.50
C ILE A 293 -10.09 -17.50 29.95
N ASP A 294 -9.67 -16.62 30.84
CA ASP A 294 -8.65 -15.65 30.56
C ASP A 294 -7.34 -16.33 30.08
N ASP A 295 -6.50 -15.65 29.33
CA ASP A 295 -5.25 -16.16 28.75
C ASP A 295 -5.41 -17.21 27.63
N ASN A 296 -6.17 -16.92 26.60
CA ASN A 296 -6.37 -17.76 25.42
C ASN A 296 -6.98 -19.14 25.73
N GLY A 297 -7.78 -19.24 26.80
CA GLY A 297 -8.56 -20.41 27.08
C GLY A 297 -9.67 -20.68 26.07
N PRO A 298 -10.43 -21.77 26.21
CA PRO A 298 -11.53 -22.06 25.30
C PRO A 298 -12.53 -20.91 25.23
N ASN A 299 -12.83 -20.49 24.00
CA ASN A 299 -13.72 -19.37 23.64
C ASN A 299 -13.20 -17.96 23.97
N ASP A 300 -11.96 -17.79 24.43
CA ASP A 300 -11.30 -16.50 24.51
C ASP A 300 -10.53 -16.22 23.22
N TYR A 301 -10.75 -15.03 22.66
CA TYR A 301 -10.10 -14.56 21.44
C TYR A 301 -9.21 -13.33 21.67
N ASP A 302 -9.12 -12.83 22.92
CA ASP A 302 -8.18 -11.76 23.27
C ASP A 302 -6.88 -12.37 23.82
N PRO A 303 -5.73 -12.23 23.14
CA PRO A 303 -4.48 -12.82 23.61
C PRO A 303 -3.83 -12.07 24.78
N ARG A 304 -4.43 -10.95 25.22
CA ARG A 304 -3.85 -10.13 26.29
C ARG A 304 -4.29 -10.64 27.65
N PRO A 305 -3.34 -10.89 28.57
CA PRO A 305 -3.66 -11.33 29.92
C PRO A 305 -4.69 -10.42 30.63
N GLY A 306 -5.62 -11.00 31.35
CA GLY A 306 -6.65 -10.26 32.08
C GLY A 306 -7.70 -9.60 31.21
N ARG A 307 -7.72 -9.93 29.92
CA ARG A 307 -8.75 -9.47 28.98
C ARG A 307 -9.37 -10.66 28.27
N VAL A 308 -10.67 -10.64 28.15
CA VAL A 308 -11.43 -11.70 27.49
C VAL A 308 -12.29 -11.13 26.38
N ALA A 309 -12.25 -11.76 25.20
CA ALA A 309 -13.12 -11.47 24.08
C ALA A 309 -13.82 -12.74 23.60
N MET A 310 -15.13 -12.69 23.43
CA MET A 310 -15.93 -13.85 23.07
C MET A 310 -16.79 -13.60 21.84
N LYS A 311 -16.77 -14.55 20.89
CA LYS A 311 -17.73 -14.63 19.79
C LYS A 311 -19.04 -15.23 20.28
N LEU A 312 -20.14 -14.68 19.82
CA LEU A 312 -21.48 -15.07 20.21
C LEU A 312 -22.30 -15.48 18.99
N GLY A 313 -23.36 -16.25 19.20
CA GLY A 313 -24.23 -16.72 18.12
C GLY A 313 -25.38 -15.79 17.75
N ALA A 314 -25.73 -14.84 18.63
CA ALA A 314 -26.91 -13.98 18.44
C ALA A 314 -26.79 -12.66 19.22
N ALA A 315 -27.60 -11.67 18.81
CA ALA A 315 -27.86 -10.48 19.61
C ALA A 315 -28.72 -10.79 20.83
N GLY A 316 -28.63 -9.95 21.86
CA GLY A 316 -29.48 -10.04 23.05
C GLY A 316 -28.73 -9.84 24.36
N THR A 317 -29.40 -10.09 25.46
CA THR A 317 -28.83 -9.90 26.80
C THR A 317 -28.08 -11.13 27.25
N TYR A 318 -26.83 -10.93 27.61
CA TYR A 318 -25.91 -11.91 28.15
C TYR A 318 -25.59 -11.57 29.59
N THR A 319 -25.43 -12.59 30.43
CA THR A 319 -24.90 -12.46 31.79
C THR A 319 -23.55 -13.16 31.85
N VAL A 320 -22.52 -12.42 32.24
CA VAL A 320 -21.15 -12.91 32.46
C VAL A 320 -20.90 -12.97 33.94
N CYS A 321 -20.54 -14.15 34.45
CA CYS A 321 -20.22 -14.37 35.83
C CYS A 321 -18.77 -14.86 35.97
N GLU A 322 -17.98 -14.23 36.81
CA GLU A 322 -16.70 -14.76 37.24
C GLU A 322 -16.97 -15.91 38.23
N VAL A 323 -16.51 -17.11 37.90
CA VAL A 323 -16.71 -18.33 38.67
C VAL A 323 -15.46 -18.82 39.36
N GLN A 324 -14.31 -18.34 38.94
CA GLN A 324 -13.02 -18.57 39.57
C GLN A 324 -12.18 -17.29 39.45
N ALA A 325 -11.79 -16.76 40.59
CA ALA A 325 -10.86 -15.62 40.63
C ALA A 325 -9.44 -16.05 40.26
N PRO A 326 -8.58 -15.09 39.78
CA PRO A 326 -7.15 -15.29 39.68
C PRO A 326 -6.54 -15.83 40.98
N ALA A 327 -5.34 -16.42 40.88
CA ALA A 327 -4.65 -16.93 42.08
C ALA A 327 -4.47 -15.81 43.12
N ASN A 328 -4.68 -16.15 44.40
CA ASN A 328 -4.59 -15.23 45.55
C ASN A 328 -5.60 -14.06 45.53
N HIS A 329 -6.73 -14.23 44.83
CA HIS A 329 -7.80 -13.24 44.79
C HIS A 329 -9.15 -13.84 45.17
N TRP A 330 -10.06 -12.96 45.60
CA TRP A 330 -11.46 -13.32 45.90
C TRP A 330 -12.36 -12.98 44.71
N LEU A 331 -13.46 -13.71 44.55
CA LEU A 331 -14.48 -13.35 43.58
C LEU A 331 -15.04 -11.94 43.84
N PRO A 332 -15.32 -11.15 42.77
CA PRO A 332 -15.91 -9.82 42.90
C PRO A 332 -17.33 -9.89 43.50
N LYS A 333 -17.80 -8.77 44.04
CA LYS A 333 -19.18 -8.62 44.54
C LYS A 333 -19.84 -7.42 43.85
N PRO A 334 -20.81 -7.64 42.97
CA PRO A 334 -21.37 -8.92 42.51
C PRO A 334 -20.45 -9.67 41.55
N PRO A 335 -20.52 -11.00 41.51
CA PRO A 335 -19.66 -11.80 40.62
C PRO A 335 -20.17 -11.82 39.17
N CYS A 336 -21.35 -11.27 38.91
CA CYS A 336 -21.99 -11.28 37.59
C CYS A 336 -22.33 -9.86 37.11
N GLN A 337 -22.17 -9.67 35.81
CA GLN A 337 -22.58 -8.46 35.11
C GLN A 337 -23.39 -8.84 33.87
N SER A 338 -24.33 -7.97 33.47
CA SER A 338 -25.16 -8.21 32.30
C SER A 338 -24.91 -7.14 31.23
N VAL A 339 -24.93 -7.57 29.96
CA VAL A 339 -24.70 -6.69 28.79
C VAL A 339 -25.66 -7.03 27.68
N ASN A 340 -26.10 -6.03 26.94
CA ASN A 340 -26.88 -6.21 25.73
C ASN A 340 -25.95 -6.15 24.50
N VAL A 341 -25.87 -7.24 23.77
CA VAL A 341 -25.02 -7.40 22.57
C VAL A 341 -25.83 -7.06 21.32
N GLN A 342 -25.28 -6.21 20.49
CA GLN A 342 -25.86 -5.81 19.20
C GLN A 342 -25.01 -6.29 18.04
N TYR A 343 -25.56 -6.27 16.82
CA TYR A 343 -24.84 -6.64 15.60
C TYR A 343 -23.73 -5.62 15.29
N ALA A 344 -22.57 -6.11 14.85
CA ALA A 344 -21.41 -5.34 14.41
C ALA A 344 -20.83 -4.33 15.42
N ALA A 345 -21.21 -4.46 16.69
CA ALA A 345 -20.66 -3.66 17.77
C ALA A 345 -20.23 -4.57 18.93
N PRO A 346 -18.93 -4.60 19.28
CA PRO A 346 -18.51 -5.35 20.45
C PRO A 346 -19.11 -4.71 21.70
N ALA A 347 -19.82 -5.50 22.48
CA ALA A 347 -20.37 -5.02 23.73
C ALA A 347 -19.31 -5.13 24.84
N PHE A 348 -19.01 -4.01 25.50
CA PHE A 348 -18.14 -4.04 26.67
C PHE A 348 -18.97 -4.34 27.92
N VAL A 349 -18.71 -5.48 28.54
CA VAL A 349 -19.39 -5.91 29.77
C VAL A 349 -18.97 -5.05 30.96
N GLY A 350 -17.69 -4.72 31.08
CA GLY A 350 -17.12 -3.98 32.19
C GLY A 350 -15.81 -4.60 32.69
N TRP A 351 -15.38 -4.13 33.86
CA TRP A 351 -14.26 -4.70 34.57
C TRP A 351 -14.79 -5.48 35.78
N PHE A 352 -14.30 -6.70 35.98
CA PHE A 352 -14.48 -7.47 37.19
C PHE A 352 -13.36 -7.08 38.16
N ILE A 353 -13.73 -6.39 39.25
CA ILE A 353 -12.77 -5.93 40.26
C ILE A 353 -12.65 -7.05 41.30
N THR A 354 -11.54 -7.75 41.25
CA THR A 354 -11.25 -8.96 42.01
C THR A 354 -10.27 -8.62 43.12
N PRO A 355 -10.71 -8.43 44.37
CA PRO A 355 -9.84 -7.98 45.46
C PRO A 355 -8.80 -9.04 45.81
N GLU A 356 -7.60 -8.61 46.19
CA GLU A 356 -6.55 -9.49 46.70
C GLU A 356 -7.03 -10.23 47.99
N ALA A 357 -6.71 -11.50 48.05
CA ALA A 357 -7.00 -12.31 49.24
C ALA A 357 -6.03 -11.91 50.37
N GLN A 358 -6.53 -11.21 51.37
CA GLN A 358 -5.73 -10.88 52.55
C GLN A 358 -5.40 -12.17 53.33
N VAL A 359 -4.13 -12.47 53.49
CA VAL A 359 -3.66 -13.52 54.41
C VAL A 359 -3.82 -12.98 55.81
N ILE A 360 -4.89 -13.41 56.50
CA ILE A 360 -5.03 -13.12 57.92
C ILE A 360 -4.07 -14.06 58.67
N TYR A 361 -2.91 -13.53 59.07
CA TYR A 361 -2.10 -14.22 60.08
C TYR A 361 -2.88 -14.21 61.38
N ILE A 362 -3.44 -15.36 61.73
CA ILE A 362 -3.94 -15.58 63.11
C ILE A 362 -2.69 -15.91 63.93
N PRO A 363 -2.34 -15.11 64.95
CA PRO A 363 -1.16 -15.32 65.76
C PRO A 363 -1.25 -16.60 66.61
#